data_2329b305564bf4ef0f3042b83b429e1d
#
_entry.id   2329b305564bf4ef0f3042b83b429e1d
#
_cell.length_a   1.000
_cell.length_b   1.000
_cell.length_c   1.000
_cell.angle_alpha   90.00
_cell.angle_beta   90.00
_cell.angle_gamma   90.00
#
_symmetry.space_group_name_H-M   'P 1'
#
loop_
_entity.id
_entity.type
_entity.pdbx_description
1 polymer ?
#
loop_
_entity_poly.entity_id
_entity_poly.type
_entity_poly.pdbx_seq_one_letter_code
_entity_poly.pdbx_strand_id
1 'polypeptide(L)'
;DDAVPEPSWLDHLIAPFSRTSVDAAGGWVRGRNGISFQNQSRSVDPNGNQVSIVHPGPDPLVLQGSIQVAPRTEGTNMAWRRSVLADLGGFNAAYRYFLDETDLNVRLARHGGTTALVPLAQVHHGYSASARRRNDRVPTDLFDIGASWSVFFERYSENPIAALDAARAAEHARMIRYAVRGDVWPSAVRARLAEFDAGVADGRRYADAFWTPKGAPIFQPWFDTPPNRSSVAFASGLRHWRAAKRKVDHALTEKSRVTL
;
A
#
# COMPACT_ATOMS: atom_id res chain seq x y z
N ASP A 1 0.42 -0.12 -10.34
CA ASP A 1 1.11 -0.72 -11.47
C ASP A 1 1.23 -2.23 -11.36
N ASP A 2 1.34 -2.79 -10.15
CA ASP A 2 1.40 -4.22 -9.90
C ASP A 2 0.24 -4.73 -9.01
N ALA A 3 -0.83 -3.96 -8.91
CA ALA A 3 -2.06 -4.33 -8.25
C ALA A 3 -3.21 -4.38 -9.27
N VAL A 4 -3.97 -5.48 -9.25
CA VAL A 4 -5.12 -5.71 -10.13
C VAL A 4 -6.39 -5.79 -9.28
N PRO A 5 -7.37 -4.91 -9.48
CA PRO A 5 -8.60 -4.90 -8.71
C PRO A 5 -9.56 -6.03 -9.15
N GLU A 6 -10.35 -6.52 -8.21
CA GLU A 6 -11.52 -7.35 -8.50
C GLU A 6 -12.60 -6.55 -9.26
N PRO A 7 -13.45 -7.19 -10.06
CA PRO A 7 -14.45 -6.48 -10.89
C PRO A 7 -15.36 -5.53 -10.12
N SER A 8 -15.76 -5.88 -8.89
CA SER A 8 -16.62 -5.06 -8.02
C SER A 8 -15.85 -4.15 -7.06
N TRP A 9 -14.53 -4.09 -7.19
CA TRP A 9 -13.66 -3.38 -6.26
C TRP A 9 -14.04 -1.91 -6.05
N LEU A 10 -14.29 -1.19 -7.14
CA LEU A 10 -14.56 0.25 -7.06
C LEU A 10 -15.88 0.50 -6.34
N ASP A 11 -16.94 -0.25 -6.68
CA ASP A 11 -18.25 -0.09 -6.06
C ASP A 11 -18.18 -0.30 -4.55
N HIS A 12 -17.47 -1.34 -4.11
CA HIS A 12 -17.27 -1.59 -2.69
C HIS A 12 -16.42 -0.52 -2.01
N LEU A 13 -15.32 -0.08 -2.65
CA LEU A 13 -14.40 0.87 -2.05
C LEU A 13 -15.02 2.25 -1.84
N ILE A 14 -15.88 2.70 -2.78
CA ILE A 14 -16.48 4.04 -2.71
C ILE A 14 -17.82 4.06 -1.95
N ALA A 15 -18.50 2.94 -1.78
CA ALA A 15 -19.80 2.88 -1.11
C ALA A 15 -19.82 3.56 0.28
N PRO A 16 -18.80 3.42 1.14
CA PRO A 16 -18.78 4.09 2.44
C PRO A 16 -18.84 5.62 2.37
N PHE A 17 -18.38 6.21 1.26
CA PHE A 17 -18.36 7.67 1.10
C PHE A 17 -19.75 8.30 0.86
N SER A 18 -20.78 7.48 0.67
CA SER A 18 -22.17 7.97 0.70
C SER A 18 -22.54 8.50 2.10
N ARG A 19 -21.82 8.08 3.14
CA ARG A 19 -21.90 8.62 4.49
C ARG A 19 -20.95 9.83 4.60
N THR A 20 -21.46 10.95 5.07
CA THR A 20 -20.67 12.19 5.21
C THR A 20 -19.53 12.07 6.22
N SER A 21 -19.62 11.14 7.16
CA SER A 21 -18.65 10.91 8.22
C SER A 21 -17.44 10.06 7.83
N VAL A 22 -17.37 9.52 6.59
CA VAL A 22 -16.23 8.69 6.17
C VAL A 22 -15.23 9.54 5.39
N ASP A 23 -13.98 9.58 5.85
CA ASP A 23 -12.89 10.39 5.31
C ASP A 23 -11.96 9.58 4.42
N ALA A 24 -11.70 8.34 4.80
CA ALA A 24 -10.87 7.40 4.05
C ALA A 24 -11.51 6.00 4.00
N ALA A 25 -11.19 5.24 2.97
CA ALA A 25 -11.55 3.84 2.86
C ALA A 25 -10.35 3.02 2.40
N GLY A 26 -10.22 1.80 2.93
CA GLY A 26 -9.19 0.85 2.52
C GLY A 26 -9.74 -0.56 2.40
N GLY A 27 -9.39 -1.23 1.31
CA GLY A 27 -9.79 -2.60 1.07
C GLY A 27 -8.71 -3.62 1.44
N TRP A 28 -9.03 -4.90 1.26
CA TRP A 28 -8.10 -5.99 1.51
C TRP A 28 -7.20 -6.25 0.29
N VAL A 29 -5.98 -6.71 0.57
CA VAL A 29 -4.97 -6.98 -0.47
C VAL A 29 -4.66 -8.47 -0.47
N ARG A 30 -4.91 -9.14 -1.61
CA ARG A 30 -4.49 -10.52 -1.86
C ARG A 30 -3.05 -10.56 -2.32
N GLY A 31 -2.36 -11.61 -1.93
CA GLY A 31 -1.00 -11.87 -2.40
C GLY A 31 -0.96 -12.41 -3.83
N ARG A 32 0.26 -12.61 -4.33
CA ARG A 32 0.55 -13.10 -5.70
C ARG A 32 -0.14 -14.42 -6.06
N ASN A 33 -0.42 -15.29 -5.09
CA ASN A 33 -1.11 -16.56 -5.33
C ASN A 33 -2.62 -16.40 -5.53
N GLY A 34 -3.18 -15.20 -5.36
CA GLY A 34 -4.61 -14.91 -5.49
C GLY A 34 -5.50 -15.51 -4.40
N ILE A 35 -4.93 -16.24 -3.44
CA ILE A 35 -5.66 -17.00 -2.41
C ILE A 35 -5.46 -16.37 -1.03
N SER A 36 -4.21 -16.27 -0.58
CA SER A 36 -3.91 -15.72 0.74
C SER A 36 -3.94 -14.20 0.74
N PHE A 37 -4.37 -13.62 1.87
CA PHE A 37 -4.31 -12.18 2.05
C PHE A 37 -2.92 -11.74 2.48
N GLN A 38 -2.40 -10.71 1.84
CA GLN A 38 -1.23 -9.98 2.27
C GLN A 38 -1.60 -9.04 3.41
N ASN A 39 -2.66 -8.28 3.22
CA ASN A 39 -3.18 -7.33 4.18
C ASN A 39 -4.70 -7.45 4.28
N GLN A 40 -5.17 -7.41 5.52
CA GLN A 40 -6.56 -7.32 5.90
C GLN A 40 -6.72 -6.10 6.82
N SER A 41 -7.80 -6.02 7.57
CA SER A 41 -8.06 -4.94 8.50
C SER A 41 -7.00 -4.88 9.61
N ARG A 42 -6.34 -3.74 9.75
CA ARG A 42 -5.28 -3.49 10.74
C ARG A 42 -5.37 -2.07 11.28
N SER A 43 -4.75 -1.88 12.43
CA SER A 43 -4.39 -0.58 12.96
C SER A 43 -2.87 -0.45 13.10
N VAL A 44 -2.40 0.77 13.26
CA VAL A 44 -0.99 1.11 13.53
C VAL A 44 -0.90 2.05 14.72
N ASP A 45 0.11 1.86 15.56
CA ASP A 45 0.44 2.75 16.66
C ASP A 45 1.56 3.77 16.27
N PRO A 46 1.87 4.75 17.13
CA PRO A 46 2.95 5.72 16.90
C PRO A 46 4.36 5.12 16.77
N ASN A 47 4.55 3.88 17.19
CA ASN A 47 5.80 3.13 17.01
C ASN A 47 5.80 2.23 15.76
N GLY A 48 4.79 2.37 14.90
CA GLY A 48 4.67 1.59 13.66
C GLY A 48 4.25 0.13 13.87
N ASN A 49 3.93 -0.28 15.10
CA ASN A 49 3.43 -1.62 15.36
C ASN A 49 2.02 -1.77 14.80
N GLN A 50 1.79 -2.90 14.13
CA GLN A 50 0.53 -3.20 13.51
C GLN A 50 -0.23 -4.26 14.30
N VAL A 51 -1.52 -4.01 14.54
CA VAL A 51 -2.42 -4.95 15.20
C VAL A 51 -3.56 -5.30 14.26
N SER A 52 -3.84 -6.59 14.11
CA SER A 52 -4.97 -7.06 13.31
C SER A 52 -6.29 -6.68 13.99
N ILE A 53 -7.22 -6.15 13.21
CA ILE A 53 -8.58 -5.86 13.63
C ILE A 53 -9.46 -7.03 13.19
N VAL A 54 -10.14 -7.65 14.16
CA VAL A 54 -11.13 -8.70 13.86
C VAL A 54 -12.31 -8.05 13.17
N HIS A 55 -12.53 -8.44 11.93
CA HIS A 55 -13.64 -7.91 11.13
C HIS A 55 -14.88 -8.77 11.33
N PRO A 56 -16.04 -8.19 11.71
CA PRO A 56 -17.22 -8.98 12.10
C PRO A 56 -17.95 -9.64 10.92
N GLY A 57 -17.67 -9.24 9.70
CA GLY A 57 -18.34 -9.76 8.50
C GLY A 57 -17.88 -9.06 7.22
N PRO A 58 -18.62 -9.17 6.11
CA PRO A 58 -18.26 -8.60 4.83
C PRO A 58 -18.57 -7.10 4.71
N ASP A 59 -19.36 -6.54 5.61
CA ASP A 59 -19.79 -5.14 5.57
C ASP A 59 -18.65 -4.20 5.96
N PRO A 60 -18.61 -2.96 5.46
CA PRO A 60 -17.59 -1.99 5.84
C PRO A 60 -17.62 -1.68 7.34
N LEU A 61 -16.45 -1.78 7.98
CA LEU A 61 -16.25 -1.40 9.38
C LEU A 61 -15.71 0.03 9.44
N VAL A 62 -16.50 0.97 9.95
CA VAL A 62 -16.10 2.37 10.08
C VAL A 62 -15.53 2.61 11.49
N LEU A 63 -14.31 3.09 11.55
CA LEU A 63 -13.57 3.33 12.79
C LEU A 63 -13.07 4.76 12.85
N GLN A 64 -13.19 5.39 14.01
CA GLN A 64 -12.50 6.62 14.33
C GLN A 64 -11.15 6.29 14.96
N GLY A 65 -10.09 6.92 14.46
CA GLY A 65 -8.77 6.77 15.02
C GLY A 65 -8.55 7.65 16.25
N SER A 66 -7.40 7.48 16.88
CA SER A 66 -6.93 8.30 18.01
C SER A 66 -5.44 8.63 17.86
N ILE A 67 -4.89 9.42 18.77
CA ILE A 67 -3.46 9.70 18.80
C ILE A 67 -2.60 8.46 19.06
N GLN A 68 -3.19 7.40 19.64
CA GLN A 68 -2.51 6.16 20.00
C GLN A 68 -2.72 5.05 18.96
N VAL A 69 -3.82 5.09 18.21
CA VAL A 69 -4.18 4.00 17.29
C VAL A 69 -4.86 4.58 16.05
N ALA A 70 -4.29 4.31 14.89
CA ALA A 70 -4.85 4.68 13.60
C ALA A 70 -5.33 3.43 12.84
N PRO A 71 -6.63 3.35 12.41
CA PRO A 71 -7.04 2.37 11.43
C PRO A 71 -6.22 2.55 10.15
N ARG A 72 -5.72 1.46 9.58
CA ARG A 72 -4.77 1.53 8.49
C ARG A 72 -5.39 1.16 7.14
N THR A 73 -5.22 2.03 6.16
CA THR A 73 -5.39 1.70 4.74
C THR A 73 -4.03 1.33 4.13
N GLU A 74 -4.04 0.60 3.03
CA GLU A 74 -2.82 0.20 2.30
C GLU A 74 -2.68 1.04 1.04
N GLY A 75 -1.48 1.54 0.74
CA GLY A 75 -1.21 2.37 -0.44
C GLY A 75 -1.63 1.73 -1.78
N THR A 76 -1.68 0.39 -1.82
CA THR A 76 -2.15 -0.37 -2.99
C THR A 76 -3.67 -0.44 -3.12
N ASN A 77 -4.43 -0.10 -2.05
CA ASN A 77 -5.89 -0.28 -2.03
C ASN A 77 -6.56 0.70 -1.06
N MET A 78 -6.62 1.96 -1.45
CA MET A 78 -7.25 3.00 -0.63
C MET A 78 -7.93 4.07 -1.48
N ALA A 79 -8.89 4.76 -0.87
CA ALA A 79 -9.53 5.97 -1.39
C ALA A 79 -9.67 6.99 -0.26
N TRP A 80 -9.64 8.28 -0.61
CA TRP A 80 -9.69 9.40 0.33
C TRP A 80 -10.62 10.49 -0.17
N ARG A 81 -11.34 11.15 0.74
CA ARG A 81 -11.97 12.42 0.38
C ARG A 81 -10.88 13.42 0.03
N ARG A 82 -10.99 14.01 -1.14
CA ARG A 82 -10.00 14.97 -1.63
C ARG A 82 -9.85 16.18 -0.70
N SER A 83 -10.96 16.70 -0.15
CA SER A 83 -10.93 17.80 0.81
C SER A 83 -10.11 17.44 2.04
N VAL A 84 -10.37 16.28 2.65
CA VAL A 84 -9.64 15.79 3.81
C VAL A 84 -8.15 15.60 3.51
N LEU A 85 -7.82 15.00 2.35
CA LEU A 85 -6.43 14.85 1.93
C LEU A 85 -5.73 16.22 1.78
N ALA A 86 -6.43 17.22 1.25
CA ALA A 86 -5.91 18.58 1.12
C ALA A 86 -5.73 19.25 2.49
N ASP A 87 -6.71 19.12 3.39
CA ASP A 87 -6.67 19.67 4.74
C ASP A 87 -5.54 19.09 5.58
N LEU A 88 -5.22 17.80 5.36
CA LEU A 88 -4.07 17.13 5.95
C LEU A 88 -2.73 17.52 5.30
N GLY A 89 -2.72 18.31 4.23
CA GLY A 89 -1.51 18.73 3.52
C GLY A 89 -0.98 17.69 2.51
N GLY A 90 -1.76 16.66 2.15
CA GLY A 90 -1.36 15.63 1.20
C GLY A 90 -0.36 14.62 1.77
N PHE A 91 0.39 13.96 0.88
CA PHE A 91 1.47 13.05 1.28
C PHE A 91 2.72 13.83 1.68
N ASN A 92 3.45 13.33 2.68
CA ASN A 92 4.74 13.89 3.04
C ASN A 92 5.83 13.35 2.10
N ALA A 93 6.45 14.23 1.33
CA ALA A 93 7.46 13.88 0.33
C ALA A 93 8.78 13.35 0.94
N ALA A 94 8.97 13.45 2.25
CA ALA A 94 10.08 12.81 2.94
C ALA A 94 10.02 11.28 2.87
N TYR A 95 8.82 10.71 2.76
CA TYR A 95 8.63 9.27 2.53
C TYR A 95 8.79 8.95 1.04
N ARG A 96 10.00 8.67 0.62
CA ARG A 96 10.30 8.31 -0.79
C ARG A 96 9.82 6.91 -1.15
N TYR A 97 9.71 6.05 -0.16
CA TYR A 97 9.24 4.68 -0.26
C TYR A 97 8.91 4.16 1.14
N PHE A 98 7.73 3.54 1.30
CA PHE A 98 7.30 2.95 2.56
C PHE A 98 6.87 3.98 3.64
N LEU A 99 5.81 3.70 4.36
CA LEU A 99 5.19 4.50 5.42
C LEU A 99 4.50 5.81 4.98
N ASP A 100 4.48 6.16 3.72
CA ASP A 100 3.78 7.34 3.21
C ASP A 100 2.27 7.28 3.47
N GLU A 101 1.62 6.13 3.20
CA GLU A 101 0.23 5.91 3.54
C GLU A 101 0.02 5.74 5.06
N THR A 102 1.00 5.19 5.76
CA THR A 102 0.94 5.02 7.22
C THR A 102 0.97 6.36 7.94
N ASP A 103 1.85 7.27 7.52
CA ASP A 103 1.86 8.67 7.99
C ASP A 103 0.52 9.36 7.78
N LEU A 104 -0.08 9.18 6.60
CA LEU A 104 -1.36 9.77 6.27
C LEU A 104 -2.49 9.24 7.16
N ASN A 105 -2.52 7.92 7.42
CA ASN A 105 -3.48 7.31 8.34
C ASN A 105 -3.33 7.84 9.79
N VAL A 106 -2.10 8.00 10.27
CA VAL A 106 -1.84 8.56 11.61
C VAL A 106 -2.26 10.02 11.69
N ARG A 107 -2.01 10.82 10.65
CA ARG A 107 -2.48 12.21 10.60
C ARG A 107 -4.00 12.30 10.62
N LEU A 108 -4.71 11.47 9.85
CA LEU A 108 -6.16 11.41 9.87
C LEU A 108 -6.68 11.06 11.27
N ALA A 109 -6.14 10.03 11.89
CA ALA A 109 -6.53 9.60 13.24
C ALA A 109 -6.33 10.71 14.29
N ARG A 110 -5.22 11.45 14.22
CA ARG A 110 -4.93 12.59 15.10
C ARG A 110 -5.89 13.76 14.88
N HIS A 111 -6.45 13.92 13.68
CA HIS A 111 -7.50 14.90 13.38
C HIS A 111 -8.91 14.43 13.75
N GLY A 112 -9.04 13.23 14.35
CA GLY A 112 -10.33 12.67 14.72
C GLY A 112 -11.15 12.17 13.51
N GLY A 113 -10.52 11.98 12.36
CA GLY A 113 -11.17 11.49 11.16
C GLY A 113 -11.50 10.01 11.22
N THR A 114 -12.30 9.56 10.27
CA THR A 114 -12.84 8.20 10.21
C THR A 114 -12.36 7.43 8.99
N THR A 115 -12.07 6.16 9.19
CA THR A 115 -11.63 5.22 8.14
C THR A 115 -12.59 4.06 8.03
N ALA A 116 -13.07 3.76 6.83
CA ALA A 116 -13.83 2.55 6.52
C ALA A 116 -12.87 1.44 6.06
N LEU A 117 -12.88 0.31 6.75
CA LEU A 117 -12.20 -0.92 6.34
C LEU A 117 -13.19 -1.79 5.57
N VAL A 118 -12.89 -2.09 4.31
CA VAL A 118 -13.85 -2.65 3.34
C VAL A 118 -13.37 -4.01 2.81
N PRO A 119 -13.80 -5.14 3.42
CA PRO A 119 -13.31 -6.48 3.08
C PRO A 119 -13.55 -6.89 1.62
N LEU A 120 -14.64 -6.43 1.01
CA LEU A 120 -15.03 -6.79 -0.34
C LEU A 120 -14.34 -5.94 -1.42
N ALA A 121 -13.72 -4.81 -1.05
CA ALA A 121 -12.87 -4.06 -1.97
C ALA A 121 -11.49 -4.72 -2.03
N GLN A 122 -11.31 -5.68 -2.94
CA GLN A 122 -10.11 -6.51 -3.00
C GLN A 122 -9.26 -6.20 -4.23
N VAL A 123 -7.94 -6.21 -4.03
CA VAL A 123 -6.95 -6.15 -5.11
C VAL A 123 -5.95 -7.29 -4.98
N HIS A 124 -5.44 -7.77 -6.12
CA HIS A 124 -4.36 -8.75 -6.20
C HIS A 124 -3.04 -8.01 -6.39
N HIS A 125 -2.10 -8.18 -5.47
CA HIS A 125 -0.81 -7.49 -5.52
C HIS A 125 0.29 -8.44 -6.04
N GLY A 126 0.83 -8.11 -7.22
CA GLY A 126 1.79 -8.95 -7.94
C GLY A 126 3.20 -8.95 -7.38
N TYR A 127 3.59 -7.96 -6.57
CA TYR A 127 4.95 -7.78 -6.05
C TYR A 127 6.02 -7.76 -7.13
N SER A 128 5.88 -6.89 -8.10
CA SER A 128 6.89 -6.73 -9.15
C SER A 128 8.26 -6.39 -8.59
N ALA A 129 9.30 -6.86 -9.26
CA ALA A 129 10.66 -6.43 -8.96
C ALA A 129 10.81 -4.93 -9.15
N SER A 130 11.68 -4.31 -8.36
CA SER A 130 11.99 -2.88 -8.43
C SER A 130 13.47 -2.65 -8.13
N ALA A 131 13.92 -1.42 -8.19
CA ALA A 131 15.28 -1.09 -7.76
C ALA A 131 15.55 -1.46 -6.28
N ARG A 132 14.49 -1.56 -5.45
CA ARG A 132 14.58 -1.81 -4.00
C ARG A 132 14.37 -3.26 -3.60
N ARG A 133 13.87 -4.11 -4.50
CA ARG A 133 13.60 -5.53 -4.21
C ARG A 133 13.67 -6.39 -5.46
N ARG A 134 14.17 -7.59 -5.31
CA ARG A 134 14.13 -8.64 -6.32
C ARG A 134 12.71 -9.19 -6.50
N ASN A 135 12.50 -9.98 -7.57
CA ASN A 135 11.22 -10.65 -7.83
C ASN A 135 10.82 -11.67 -6.73
N ASP A 136 11.79 -12.24 -6.02
CA ASP A 136 11.60 -13.11 -4.85
C ASP A 136 11.42 -12.34 -3.53
N ARG A 137 11.26 -11.00 -3.62
CA ARG A 137 11.04 -10.07 -2.51
C ARG A 137 12.26 -9.82 -1.62
N VAL A 138 13.43 -10.36 -1.97
CA VAL A 138 14.67 -10.06 -1.27
C VAL A 138 15.01 -8.59 -1.47
N PRO A 139 15.25 -7.81 -0.40
CA PRO A 139 15.65 -6.41 -0.53
C PRO A 139 17.01 -6.28 -1.22
N THR A 140 17.09 -5.37 -2.17
CA THR A 140 18.33 -4.96 -2.83
C THR A 140 18.92 -3.71 -2.20
N ASP A 141 18.09 -2.96 -1.46
CA ASP A 141 18.43 -1.73 -0.78
C ASP A 141 17.52 -1.54 0.45
N LEU A 142 18.10 -1.04 1.56
CA LEU A 142 17.35 -0.67 2.78
C LEU A 142 17.47 0.83 3.11
N PHE A 143 18.08 1.64 2.26
CA PHE A 143 18.28 3.07 2.52
C PHE A 143 16.96 3.81 2.70
N ASP A 144 16.05 3.71 1.73
CA ASP A 144 14.75 4.40 1.81
C ASP A 144 13.88 3.88 2.95
N ILE A 145 14.03 2.61 3.36
CA ILE A 145 13.34 2.05 4.53
C ILE A 145 13.87 2.69 5.82
N GLY A 146 15.17 2.82 5.95
CA GLY A 146 15.79 3.50 7.09
C GLY A 146 15.39 4.97 7.17
N ALA A 147 15.40 5.67 6.04
CA ALA A 147 14.99 7.07 5.95
C ALA A 147 13.52 7.27 6.37
N SER A 148 12.61 6.41 5.88
CA SER A 148 11.19 6.49 6.22
C SER A 148 10.93 6.19 7.69
N TRP A 149 11.58 5.19 8.27
CA TRP A 149 11.47 4.92 9.70
C TRP A 149 11.95 6.10 10.55
N SER A 150 13.08 6.73 10.16
CA SER A 150 13.59 7.91 10.87
C SER A 150 12.57 9.05 10.89
N VAL A 151 12.01 9.40 9.71
CA VAL A 151 10.97 10.43 9.61
C VAL A 151 9.76 10.08 10.45
N PHE A 152 9.31 8.82 10.42
CA PHE A 152 8.12 8.39 11.13
C PHE A 152 8.30 8.46 12.66
N PHE A 153 9.38 7.93 13.18
CA PHE A 153 9.60 7.89 14.63
C PHE A 153 9.90 9.26 15.22
N GLU A 154 10.65 10.12 14.52
CA GLU A 154 10.86 11.51 14.96
C GLU A 154 9.55 12.29 15.09
N ARG A 155 8.53 11.95 14.30
CA ARG A 155 7.23 12.62 14.33
C ARG A 155 6.26 12.03 15.35
N TYR A 156 6.30 10.74 15.57
CA TYR A 156 5.19 10.03 16.23
C TYR A 156 5.59 9.25 17.47
N SER A 157 6.81 8.76 17.56
CA SER A 157 7.26 7.95 18.70
C SER A 157 7.64 8.82 19.90
N GLU A 158 7.27 8.37 21.08
CA GLU A 158 7.73 8.98 22.34
C GLU A 158 9.24 8.71 22.60
N ASN A 159 9.76 7.62 22.03
CA ASN A 159 11.18 7.26 22.09
C ASN A 159 11.71 6.86 20.71
N PRO A 160 12.02 7.84 19.85
CA PRO A 160 12.47 7.58 18.48
C PRO A 160 13.71 6.69 18.38
N ILE A 161 14.63 6.83 19.32
CA ILE A 161 15.90 6.05 19.33
C ILE A 161 15.58 4.57 19.53
N ALA A 162 14.84 4.24 20.57
CA ALA A 162 14.49 2.84 20.86
C ALA A 162 13.62 2.24 19.73
N ALA A 163 12.74 3.02 19.13
CA ALA A 163 11.92 2.58 18.00
C ALA A 163 12.78 2.30 16.75
N LEU A 164 13.78 3.13 16.47
CA LEU A 164 14.75 2.90 15.38
C LEU A 164 15.59 1.67 15.61
N ASP A 165 16.07 1.45 16.85
CA ASP A 165 16.84 0.26 17.20
C ASP A 165 16.01 -1.02 17.01
N ALA A 166 14.74 -1.00 17.39
CA ALA A 166 13.82 -2.10 17.18
C ALA A 166 13.56 -2.36 15.69
N ALA A 167 13.32 -1.33 14.90
CA ALA A 167 13.15 -1.45 13.46
C ALA A 167 14.40 -2.01 12.77
N ARG A 168 15.58 -1.51 13.15
CA ARG A 168 16.86 -2.02 12.65
C ARG A 168 17.08 -3.49 13.01
N ALA A 169 16.74 -3.88 14.23
CA ALA A 169 16.82 -5.28 14.67
C ALA A 169 15.87 -6.18 13.87
N ALA A 170 14.66 -5.72 13.58
CA ALA A 170 13.69 -6.44 12.74
C ALA A 170 14.22 -6.64 11.31
N GLU A 171 14.82 -5.60 10.69
CA GLU A 171 15.45 -5.70 9.38
C GLU A 171 16.66 -6.66 9.40
N HIS A 172 17.48 -6.60 10.44
CA HIS A 172 18.58 -7.55 10.61
C HIS A 172 18.06 -8.98 10.66
N ALA A 173 17.08 -9.27 11.51
CA ALA A 173 16.46 -10.60 11.60
C ALA A 173 15.85 -11.04 10.26
N ARG A 174 15.26 -10.11 9.50
CA ARG A 174 14.75 -10.39 8.14
C ARG A 174 15.88 -10.79 7.20
N MET A 175 16.97 -10.05 7.18
CA MET A 175 18.13 -10.31 6.32
C MET A 175 18.85 -11.62 6.71
N ILE A 176 18.94 -11.94 7.99
CA ILE A 176 19.48 -13.22 8.47
C ILE A 176 18.62 -14.39 7.96
N ARG A 177 17.28 -14.28 7.98
CA ARG A 177 16.42 -15.34 7.40
C ARG A 177 16.69 -15.57 5.92
N TYR A 178 16.95 -14.52 5.14
CA TYR A 178 17.34 -14.66 3.74
C TYR A 178 18.71 -15.32 3.58
N ALA A 179 19.68 -14.97 4.43
CA ALA A 179 21.01 -15.58 4.39
C ALA A 179 20.96 -17.09 4.76
N VAL A 180 20.20 -17.46 5.78
CA VAL A 180 20.00 -18.86 6.20
C VAL A 180 19.35 -19.71 5.10
N ARG A 181 18.45 -19.11 4.29
CA ARG A 181 17.84 -19.77 3.13
C ARG A 181 18.75 -19.83 1.91
N GLY A 182 19.90 -19.16 1.95
CA GLY A 182 20.82 -19.06 0.81
C GLY A 182 20.41 -18.01 -0.25
N ASP A 183 19.42 -17.17 0.05
CA ASP A 183 18.93 -16.15 -0.88
C ASP A 183 19.91 -14.98 -1.04
N VAL A 184 20.75 -14.73 -0.03
CA VAL A 184 21.79 -13.70 -0.01
C VAL A 184 23.06 -14.21 0.68
N TRP A 185 24.22 -13.64 0.32
CA TRP A 185 25.47 -13.88 1.02
C TRP A 185 25.52 -13.21 2.40
N PRO A 186 26.19 -13.77 3.38
CA PRO A 186 26.32 -13.14 4.72
C PRO A 186 26.90 -11.71 4.67
N SER A 187 27.75 -11.41 3.69
CA SER A 187 28.28 -10.06 3.49
C SER A 187 27.21 -9.04 3.08
N ALA A 188 26.17 -9.47 2.37
CA ALA A 188 25.05 -8.62 1.99
C ALA A 188 24.23 -8.18 3.21
N VAL A 189 24.15 -8.98 4.26
CA VAL A 189 23.47 -8.60 5.51
C VAL A 189 24.07 -7.31 6.08
N ARG A 190 25.40 -7.26 6.21
CA ARG A 190 26.09 -6.06 6.72
C ARG A 190 25.92 -4.86 5.80
N ALA A 191 26.01 -5.07 4.48
CA ALA A 191 25.83 -4.00 3.51
C ALA A 191 24.44 -3.39 3.59
N ARG A 192 23.37 -4.23 3.64
CA ARG A 192 21.98 -3.74 3.77
C ARG A 192 21.74 -2.97 5.07
N LEU A 193 22.32 -3.41 6.19
CA LEU A 193 22.22 -2.68 7.45
C LEU A 193 22.96 -1.34 7.42
N ALA A 194 24.13 -1.27 6.78
CA ALA A 194 24.83 0.00 6.59
C ALA A 194 24.01 0.99 5.74
N GLU A 195 23.30 0.52 4.71
CA GLU A 195 22.35 1.33 3.93
C GLU A 195 21.19 1.82 4.78
N PHE A 196 20.61 0.93 5.62
CA PHE A 196 19.56 1.34 6.57
C PHE A 196 20.07 2.47 7.48
N ASP A 197 21.25 2.34 8.07
CA ASP A 197 21.84 3.33 8.97
C ASP A 197 22.10 4.66 8.24
N ALA A 198 22.59 4.61 6.99
CA ALA A 198 22.76 5.79 6.14
C ALA A 198 21.42 6.46 5.81
N GLY A 199 20.38 5.65 5.55
CA GLY A 199 19.01 6.11 5.34
C GLY A 199 18.46 6.83 6.58
N VAL A 200 18.65 6.26 7.77
CA VAL A 200 18.26 6.91 9.05
C VAL A 200 18.90 8.29 9.20
N ALA A 201 20.18 8.42 8.89
CA ALA A 201 20.90 9.69 8.96
C ALA A 201 20.37 10.72 7.92
N ASP A 202 19.97 10.26 6.74
CA ASP A 202 19.40 11.11 5.69
C ASP A 202 17.97 11.55 6.03
N GLY A 203 17.11 10.63 6.50
CA GLY A 203 15.71 10.90 6.83
C GLY A 203 15.52 12.03 7.84
N ARG A 204 16.39 12.14 8.82
CA ARG A 204 16.39 13.23 9.81
C ARG A 204 16.49 14.64 9.19
N ARG A 205 17.06 14.76 7.99
CA ARG A 205 17.22 16.05 7.31
C ARG A 205 15.95 16.53 6.62
N TYR A 206 14.98 15.66 6.37
CA TYR A 206 13.81 15.93 5.54
C TYR A 206 12.47 15.66 6.24
N ALA A 207 12.46 15.57 7.56
CA ALA A 207 11.27 15.17 8.33
C ALA A 207 10.01 16.01 8.05
N ASP A 208 10.15 17.24 7.57
CA ASP A 208 9.04 18.20 7.36
C ASP A 208 8.79 18.56 5.87
N ALA A 209 9.18 17.70 4.94
CA ALA A 209 9.00 17.94 3.51
C ALA A 209 7.60 17.53 3.03
N PHE A 210 6.57 18.35 3.27
CA PHE A 210 5.21 18.09 2.78
C PHE A 210 5.03 18.45 1.31
N TRP A 211 4.37 17.57 0.57
CA TRP A 211 3.88 17.85 -0.76
C TRP A 211 2.41 18.28 -0.69
N THR A 212 2.15 19.51 -1.09
CA THR A 212 0.78 20.03 -1.24
C THR A 212 0.41 20.07 -2.72
N PRO A 213 -0.73 19.48 -3.12
CA PRO A 213 -1.20 19.57 -4.50
C PRO A 213 -1.41 21.04 -4.88
N LYS A 214 -0.67 21.54 -5.87
CA LYS A 214 -0.88 22.89 -6.40
C LYS A 214 -2.05 22.85 -7.38
N GLY A 215 -3.17 23.47 -7.00
CA GLY A 215 -4.34 23.65 -7.84
C GLY A 215 -5.29 22.45 -7.93
N ALA A 216 -6.43 22.64 -8.57
CA ALA A 216 -7.33 21.54 -8.90
C ALA A 216 -6.69 20.66 -9.97
N PRO A 217 -6.70 19.32 -9.85
CA PRO A 217 -6.26 18.46 -10.93
C PRO A 217 -7.13 18.77 -12.16
N ILE A 218 -6.49 19.00 -13.29
CA ILE A 218 -7.20 18.98 -14.57
C ILE A 218 -7.61 17.53 -14.75
N PHE A 219 -8.89 17.26 -14.53
CA PHE A 219 -9.48 15.96 -14.85
C PHE A 219 -9.44 15.83 -16.37
N GLN A 220 -8.46 15.12 -16.88
CA GLN A 220 -8.59 14.59 -18.23
C GLN A 220 -9.67 13.52 -18.19
N PRO A 221 -10.73 13.65 -19.02
CA PRO A 221 -11.71 12.58 -19.10
C PRO A 221 -10.96 11.28 -19.40
N TRP A 222 -11.17 10.25 -18.60
CA TRP A 222 -10.64 8.90 -18.82
C TRP A 222 -11.02 8.37 -20.24
N PHE A 223 -11.91 9.08 -20.94
CA PHE A 223 -12.61 8.66 -22.15
C PHE A 223 -12.12 9.32 -23.45
N ASP A 224 -10.82 9.41 -23.66
CA ASP A 224 -10.30 9.37 -25.05
C ASP A 224 -10.16 7.92 -25.55
N THR A 225 -10.94 7.00 -25.00
CA THR A 225 -11.18 5.72 -25.65
C THR A 225 -12.21 5.97 -26.75
N PRO A 226 -11.87 5.78 -28.02
CA PRO A 226 -12.84 5.90 -29.09
C PRO A 226 -14.08 5.05 -28.74
N PRO A 227 -15.31 5.56 -28.98
CA PRO A 227 -16.56 4.92 -28.53
C PRO A 227 -16.81 3.52 -29.09
N ASN A 228 -15.91 2.99 -29.90
CA ASN A 228 -16.06 1.73 -30.65
C ASN A 228 -15.11 0.60 -30.24
N ARG A 229 -14.59 0.55 -29.01
CA ARG A 229 -13.92 -0.67 -28.57
C ARG A 229 -14.98 -1.69 -28.12
N SER A 230 -15.15 -2.73 -28.93
CA SER A 230 -15.94 -3.90 -28.53
C SER A 230 -15.39 -4.47 -27.22
N SER A 231 -16.28 -4.73 -26.25
CA SER A 231 -15.92 -5.45 -25.04
C SER A 231 -16.21 -6.93 -25.27
N VAL A 232 -15.21 -7.79 -25.03
CA VAL A 232 -15.35 -9.23 -25.17
C VAL A 232 -15.09 -9.87 -23.83
N ALA A 233 -16.05 -10.67 -23.35
CA ALA A 233 -15.91 -11.47 -22.14
C ALA A 233 -15.69 -12.94 -22.50
N PHE A 234 -14.73 -13.60 -21.84
CA PHE A 234 -14.50 -15.03 -21.97
C PHE A 234 -14.74 -15.70 -20.62
N ALA A 235 -15.52 -16.75 -20.60
CA ALA A 235 -15.65 -17.63 -19.45
C ALA A 235 -14.97 -18.96 -19.75
N SER A 236 -14.14 -19.45 -18.81
CA SER A 236 -13.44 -20.73 -19.01
C SER A 236 -13.29 -21.48 -17.70
N GLY A 237 -13.53 -22.80 -17.75
CA GLY A 237 -13.10 -23.69 -16.68
C GLY A 237 -11.62 -24.07 -16.82
N LEU A 238 -11.02 -24.57 -15.74
CA LEU A 238 -9.60 -24.93 -15.65
C LEU A 238 -9.10 -25.83 -16.80
N ARG A 239 -9.96 -26.74 -17.30
CA ARG A 239 -9.61 -27.65 -18.40
C ARG A 239 -9.41 -26.94 -19.75
N HIS A 240 -9.98 -25.77 -19.93
CA HIS A 240 -9.94 -25.01 -21.19
C HIS A 240 -9.13 -23.72 -21.10
N TRP A 241 -8.43 -23.50 -20.00
CA TRP A 241 -7.65 -22.31 -19.74
C TRP A 241 -6.70 -21.90 -20.87
N ARG A 242 -5.95 -22.87 -21.45
CA ARG A 242 -5.01 -22.56 -22.55
C ARG A 242 -5.71 -22.07 -23.82
N ALA A 243 -6.91 -22.59 -24.10
CA ALA A 243 -7.71 -22.15 -25.23
C ALA A 243 -8.32 -20.76 -24.99
N ALA A 244 -8.80 -20.50 -23.77
CA ALA A 244 -9.29 -19.19 -23.37
C ALA A 244 -8.18 -18.14 -23.44
N LYS A 245 -6.99 -18.44 -22.93
CA LYS A 245 -5.84 -17.53 -23.01
C LYS A 245 -5.51 -17.14 -24.44
N ARG A 246 -5.47 -18.07 -25.40
CA ARG A 246 -5.24 -17.74 -26.82
C ARG A 246 -6.30 -16.79 -27.39
N LYS A 247 -7.57 -16.96 -27.01
CA LYS A 247 -8.65 -16.06 -27.44
C LYS A 247 -8.50 -14.66 -26.85
N VAL A 248 -8.07 -14.57 -25.60
CA VAL A 248 -7.76 -13.30 -24.94
C VAL A 248 -6.60 -12.59 -25.63
N ASP A 249 -5.50 -13.30 -25.86
CA ASP A 249 -4.32 -12.75 -26.51
C ASP A 249 -4.67 -12.21 -27.91
N HIS A 250 -5.51 -12.92 -28.66
CA HIS A 250 -6.01 -12.48 -29.97
C HIS A 250 -6.90 -11.23 -29.87
N ALA A 251 -7.87 -11.20 -28.95
CA ALA A 251 -8.75 -10.05 -28.76
C ALA A 251 -7.98 -8.80 -28.29
N LEU A 252 -6.93 -8.97 -27.48
CA LEU A 252 -6.05 -7.86 -27.07
C LEU A 252 -5.25 -7.30 -28.26
N THR A 253 -4.82 -8.17 -29.19
CA THR A 253 -4.14 -7.74 -30.42
C THR A 253 -5.05 -6.88 -31.30
N GLU A 254 -6.35 -7.16 -31.31
CA GLU A 254 -7.38 -6.38 -32.03
C GLU A 254 -7.84 -5.13 -31.24
N LYS A 255 -7.15 -4.75 -30.19
CA LYS A 255 -7.48 -3.57 -29.33
C LYS A 255 -8.86 -3.63 -28.68
N SER A 256 -9.42 -4.81 -28.47
CA SER A 256 -10.66 -5.02 -27.70
C SER A 256 -10.42 -4.93 -26.20
N ARG A 257 -11.46 -4.53 -25.44
CA ARG A 257 -11.45 -4.73 -23.97
C ARG A 257 -11.76 -6.19 -23.68
N VAL A 258 -10.96 -6.80 -22.83
CA VAL A 258 -11.13 -8.23 -22.52
C VAL A 258 -11.35 -8.41 -21.02
N THR A 259 -12.39 -9.18 -20.67
CA THR A 259 -12.63 -9.70 -19.32
C THR A 259 -12.54 -11.23 -19.38
N LEU A 260 -11.80 -11.79 -18.44
CA LEU A 260 -11.62 -13.24 -18.32
C LEU A 260 -12.25 -13.77 -17.04
#